data_a6364d76c2742d2aa505471639c731f3
#
_entry.id   a6364d76c2742d2aa505471639c731f3
#
_cell.length_a   1.000
_cell.length_b   1.000
_cell.length_c   1.000
_cell.angle_alpha   90.00
_cell.angle_beta   90.00
_cell.angle_gamma   90.00
#
_symmetry.space_group_name_H-M   'P 1'
#
loop_
_entity.id
_entity.type
_entity.pdbx_description
1 polymer ?
#
loop_
_entity_poly.entity_id
_entity_poly.type
_entity_poly.pdbx_seq_one_letter_code
_entity_poly.pdbx_strand_id
1 'polypeptide(L)'
;MKKVLSLIMAGVLSLGMLTACGGKEETASYDVNEVLNTITTAVPIAMPGEIPESELEMIMGLSAEDYVNYAGQMCMAMVSADRVVVIEAAEGKIDAVTAALETFKQSAIAQFELYLPDQYEKAKAGRIVVKGNYAVLVIAGDNEVIANQGVEEAYKAVDSAIEEA
;
A
#
# COMPACT_ATOMS: atom_id res chain seq x y z
N MET A 1 -1.18 -0.81 68.04
CA MET A 1 -0.37 0.33 68.50
C MET A 1 0.22 1.05 67.27
N LYS A 2 -0.11 2.32 67.23
CA LYS A 2 0.63 3.44 66.61
C LYS A 2 0.72 3.44 65.09
N LYS A 3 -0.08 4.27 64.45
CA LYS A 3 -0.03 5.73 64.19
C LYS A 3 0.58 5.96 62.80
N VAL A 4 -0.28 6.37 61.84
CA VAL A 4 -0.47 7.74 61.33
C VAL A 4 0.79 8.36 60.71
N LEU A 5 0.76 8.66 59.42
CA LEU A 5 0.84 10.05 59.01
C LEU A 5 0.49 10.23 57.54
N SER A 6 -0.55 10.99 57.37
CA SER A 6 -1.01 11.66 56.19
C SER A 6 0.05 12.69 55.78
N LEU A 7 0.32 12.84 54.46
CA LEU A 7 0.76 14.12 53.94
C LEU A 7 0.13 14.35 52.57
N ILE A 8 -0.87 15.19 52.60
CA ILE A 8 -1.42 15.97 51.45
C ILE A 8 -0.33 16.94 51.04
N MET A 9 -0.01 16.94 49.75
CA MET A 9 0.59 18.13 49.16
C MET A 9 -0.12 18.50 47.86
N ALA A 10 -0.77 19.64 47.97
CA ALA A 10 -1.53 20.34 46.95
C ALA A 10 -0.63 20.97 45.89
N GLY A 11 -1.16 20.97 44.68
CA GLY A 11 -1.12 22.15 43.83
C GLY A 11 0.18 22.43 43.09
N VAL A 12 0.11 22.37 41.80
CA VAL A 12 0.34 23.52 40.92
C VAL A 12 -0.29 23.22 39.57
N LEU A 13 -1.40 23.87 39.27
CA LEU A 13 -1.84 24.10 37.90
C LEU A 13 -0.80 25.02 37.24
N SER A 14 0.02 24.46 36.36
CA SER A 14 0.69 25.29 35.36
C SER A 14 -0.10 25.21 34.06
N LEU A 15 -0.87 26.23 33.76
CA LEU A 15 -1.29 26.59 32.43
C LEU A 15 0.00 26.82 31.59
N GLY A 16 0.47 25.75 30.94
CA GLY A 16 1.49 25.83 29.89
C GLY A 16 0.79 26.03 28.57
N MET A 17 1.06 27.18 27.98
CA MET A 17 0.60 27.65 26.68
C MET A 17 0.77 26.56 25.62
N LEU A 18 -0.31 26.29 24.88
CA LEU A 18 -0.27 25.64 23.58
C LEU A 18 0.51 26.54 22.62
N THR A 19 1.81 26.37 22.56
CA THR A 19 2.55 26.75 21.37
C THR A 19 2.26 25.65 20.36
N ALA A 20 1.38 25.95 19.43
CA ALA A 20 1.26 25.22 18.18
C ALA A 20 2.57 25.39 17.40
N CYS A 21 3.58 24.63 17.75
CA CYS A 21 4.66 24.31 16.82
C CYS A 21 4.08 23.31 15.85
N GLY A 22 3.88 23.73 14.60
CA GLY A 22 3.67 22.83 13.47
C GLY A 22 4.86 21.85 13.42
N GLY A 23 4.71 20.71 14.06
CA GLY A 23 5.59 19.58 13.83
C GLY A 23 5.39 19.18 12.37
N LYS A 24 6.44 19.34 11.56
CA LYS A 24 6.57 18.51 10.38
C LYS A 24 6.50 17.08 10.92
N GLU A 25 5.46 16.33 10.57
CA GLU A 25 5.53 14.89 10.67
C GLU A 25 6.80 14.50 9.93
N GLU A 26 7.76 13.91 10.62
CA GLU A 26 8.89 13.26 9.95
C GLU A 26 8.24 12.18 9.10
N THR A 27 8.11 12.45 7.81
CA THR A 27 7.66 11.47 6.84
C THR A 27 8.71 10.37 6.84
N ALA A 28 8.33 9.22 7.38
CA ALA A 28 9.20 8.05 7.34
C ALA A 28 9.60 7.84 5.87
N SER A 29 10.89 7.73 5.62
CA SER A 29 11.42 7.45 4.28
C SER A 29 11.49 5.94 4.12
N TYR A 30 10.78 5.42 3.13
CA TYR A 30 10.79 4.01 2.76
C TYR A 30 11.55 3.83 1.44
N ASP A 31 12.33 2.76 1.32
CA ASP A 31 12.87 2.35 0.03
C ASP A 31 11.79 1.57 -0.74
N VAL A 32 11.38 2.09 -1.89
CA VAL A 32 10.31 1.48 -2.71
C VAL A 32 10.64 0.05 -3.15
N ASN A 33 11.93 -0.28 -3.31
CA ASN A 33 12.37 -1.62 -3.68
C ASN A 33 12.32 -2.57 -2.48
N GLU A 34 12.65 -2.10 -1.27
CA GLU A 34 12.53 -2.89 -0.05
C GLU A 34 11.06 -3.21 0.25
N VAL A 35 10.17 -2.23 0.12
CA VAL A 35 8.71 -2.44 0.26
C VAL A 35 8.20 -3.44 -0.77
N LEU A 36 8.54 -3.26 -2.06
CA LEU A 36 8.18 -4.19 -3.11
C LEU A 36 8.67 -5.61 -2.81
N ASN A 37 9.93 -5.75 -2.41
CA ASN A 37 10.55 -7.05 -2.13
C ASN A 37 9.92 -7.74 -0.92
N THR A 38 9.57 -7.00 0.14
CA THR A 38 8.87 -7.53 1.31
C THR A 38 7.52 -8.13 0.89
N ILE A 39 6.72 -7.36 0.15
CA ILE A 39 5.40 -7.80 -0.32
C ILE A 39 5.53 -9.00 -1.26
N THR A 40 6.40 -8.95 -2.26
CA THR A 40 6.53 -10.02 -3.26
C THR A 40 7.21 -11.29 -2.73
N THR A 41 7.93 -11.20 -1.61
CA THR A 41 8.44 -12.37 -0.88
C THR A 41 7.29 -13.10 -0.15
N ALA A 42 6.39 -12.36 0.46
CA ALA A 42 5.24 -12.93 1.19
C ALA A 42 4.13 -13.43 0.25
N VAL A 43 3.88 -12.71 -0.84
CA VAL A 43 2.88 -13.06 -1.86
C VAL A 43 3.52 -13.06 -3.26
N PRO A 44 4.21 -14.16 -3.63
CA PRO A 44 5.00 -14.23 -4.85
C PRO A 44 4.17 -14.07 -6.12
N ILE A 45 4.69 -13.30 -7.07
CA ILE A 45 4.14 -13.17 -8.42
C ILE A 45 4.77 -14.24 -9.31
N ALA A 46 3.95 -15.03 -9.98
CA ALA A 46 4.43 -16.01 -10.97
C ALA A 46 4.94 -15.28 -12.23
N MET A 47 6.08 -15.71 -12.76
CA MET A 47 6.69 -15.10 -13.96
C MET A 47 6.80 -13.57 -13.84
N PRO A 48 7.46 -13.05 -12.79
CA PRO A 48 7.48 -11.60 -12.54
C PRO A 48 8.28 -10.87 -13.62
N GLY A 49 7.76 -9.74 -14.05
CA GLY A 49 8.47 -8.75 -14.85
C GLY A 49 8.32 -7.38 -14.20
N GLU A 50 9.31 -6.53 -14.40
CA GLU A 50 9.26 -5.16 -13.94
C GLU A 50 8.16 -4.39 -14.68
N ILE A 51 7.49 -3.49 -13.96
CA ILE A 51 6.56 -2.53 -14.58
C ILE A 51 7.41 -1.37 -15.11
N PRO A 52 7.46 -1.16 -16.43
CA PRO A 52 8.28 -0.11 -17.01
C PRO A 52 7.65 1.28 -16.78
N GLU A 53 8.47 2.32 -16.81
CA GLU A 53 8.02 3.71 -16.65
C GLU A 53 6.93 4.11 -17.68
N SER A 54 6.97 3.53 -18.86
CA SER A 54 5.93 3.73 -19.88
C SER A 54 4.53 3.31 -19.44
N GLU A 55 4.40 2.34 -18.52
CA GLU A 55 3.10 1.95 -17.95
C GLU A 55 2.55 3.03 -17.01
N LEU A 56 3.44 3.72 -16.26
CA LEU A 56 3.04 4.83 -15.41
C LEU A 56 2.46 5.97 -16.24
N GLU A 57 3.08 6.28 -17.37
CA GLU A 57 2.61 7.34 -18.26
C GLU A 57 1.36 6.91 -19.04
N MET A 58 1.39 5.76 -19.74
CA MET A 58 0.36 5.40 -20.71
C MET A 58 -0.92 4.87 -20.07
N ILE A 59 -0.82 4.14 -18.95
CA ILE A 59 -1.97 3.51 -18.30
C ILE A 59 -2.38 4.26 -17.04
N MET A 60 -1.42 4.66 -16.22
CA MET A 60 -1.71 5.35 -14.98
C MET A 60 -1.85 6.87 -15.15
N GLY A 61 -1.32 7.42 -16.25
CA GLY A 61 -1.37 8.85 -16.56
C GLY A 61 -0.45 9.71 -15.69
N LEU A 62 0.57 9.09 -15.08
CA LEU A 62 1.58 9.79 -14.26
C LEU A 62 2.73 10.26 -15.14
N SER A 63 3.17 11.50 -14.91
CA SER A 63 4.39 12.06 -15.47
C SER A 63 5.54 12.00 -14.46
N ALA A 64 6.77 12.19 -14.93
CA ALA A 64 7.95 12.23 -14.05
C ALA A 64 7.91 13.35 -12.98
N GLU A 65 6.97 14.30 -13.09
CA GLU A 65 6.76 15.35 -12.07
C GLU A 65 5.83 14.91 -10.93
N ASP A 66 5.15 13.77 -11.08
CA ASP A 66 4.14 13.31 -10.13
C ASP A 66 4.73 12.38 -9.05
N TYR A 67 5.91 11.81 -9.29
CA TYR A 67 6.56 10.89 -8.36
C TYR A 67 8.08 11.16 -8.22
N VAL A 68 8.64 10.75 -7.10
CA VAL A 68 10.08 10.81 -6.80
C VAL A 68 10.76 9.51 -7.21
N ASN A 69 10.12 8.40 -6.86
CA ASN A 69 10.63 7.05 -7.11
C ASN A 69 9.47 6.05 -7.23
N TYR A 70 9.72 4.92 -7.87
CA TYR A 70 8.77 3.82 -7.91
C TYR A 70 9.48 2.48 -8.05
N ALA A 71 8.79 1.42 -7.67
CA ALA A 71 9.14 0.05 -7.98
C ALA A 71 7.86 -0.74 -8.26
N GLY A 72 7.90 -1.66 -9.20
CA GLY A 72 6.73 -2.44 -9.53
C GLY A 72 7.06 -3.74 -10.24
N GLN A 73 6.28 -4.76 -9.95
CA GLN A 73 6.30 -6.04 -10.64
C GLN A 73 4.90 -6.47 -11.02
N MET A 74 4.78 -7.14 -12.15
CA MET A 74 3.54 -7.77 -12.59
C MET A 74 3.81 -9.14 -13.20
N CYS A 75 2.79 -9.99 -13.21
CA CYS A 75 2.87 -11.26 -13.94
C CYS A 75 2.91 -10.98 -15.44
N MET A 76 3.94 -11.52 -16.12
CA MET A 76 4.10 -11.40 -17.58
C MET A 76 3.19 -12.36 -18.36
N ALA A 77 2.53 -13.30 -17.68
CA ALA A 77 1.52 -14.14 -18.31
C ALA A 77 0.17 -13.40 -18.36
N MET A 78 -0.45 -13.37 -19.54
CA MET A 78 -1.73 -12.68 -19.75
C MET A 78 -2.93 -13.32 -19.02
N VAL A 79 -2.69 -14.38 -18.27
CA VAL A 79 -3.70 -15.15 -17.53
C VAL A 79 -3.70 -14.85 -16.02
N SER A 80 -2.93 -13.89 -15.57
CA SER A 80 -2.87 -13.51 -14.15
C SER A 80 -3.03 -12.00 -13.96
N ALA A 81 -3.79 -11.63 -12.93
CA ALA A 81 -3.97 -10.24 -12.51
C ALA A 81 -2.86 -9.74 -11.58
N ASP A 82 -1.93 -10.61 -11.18
CA ASP A 82 -0.92 -10.29 -10.16
C ASP A 82 -0.06 -9.11 -10.54
N ARG A 83 -0.04 -8.09 -9.69
CA ARG A 83 0.80 -6.91 -9.78
C ARG A 83 0.97 -6.21 -8.44
N VAL A 84 2.16 -5.70 -8.19
CA VAL A 84 2.50 -4.88 -7.03
C VAL A 84 3.20 -3.62 -7.54
N VAL A 85 2.75 -2.46 -7.11
CA VAL A 85 3.35 -1.17 -7.44
C VAL A 85 3.51 -0.35 -6.18
N VAL A 86 4.70 0.17 -5.96
CA VAL A 86 5.04 1.08 -4.86
C VAL A 86 5.52 2.38 -5.47
N ILE A 87 4.90 3.49 -5.12
CA ILE A 87 5.23 4.83 -5.65
C ILE A 87 5.44 5.79 -4.50
N GLU A 88 6.58 6.47 -4.51
CA GLU A 88 6.83 7.66 -3.70
C GLU A 88 6.37 8.87 -4.49
N ALA A 89 5.26 9.49 -4.07
CA ALA A 89 4.70 10.66 -4.71
C ALA A 89 5.59 11.89 -4.49
N ALA A 90 5.66 12.77 -5.48
CA ALA A 90 6.24 14.10 -5.32
C ALA A 90 5.39 14.93 -4.33
N GLU A 91 5.96 16.00 -3.80
CA GLU A 91 5.28 16.85 -2.81
C GLU A 91 3.91 17.34 -3.32
N GLY A 92 2.86 17.06 -2.55
CA GLY A 92 1.48 17.43 -2.90
C GLY A 92 0.83 16.59 -4.00
N LYS A 93 1.46 15.48 -4.45
CA LYS A 93 0.97 14.63 -5.55
C LYS A 93 0.36 13.31 -5.11
N ILE A 94 0.28 13.03 -3.82
CA ILE A 94 -0.19 11.73 -3.31
C ILE A 94 -1.61 11.38 -3.78
N ASP A 95 -2.50 12.36 -3.89
CA ASP A 95 -3.86 12.14 -4.38
C ASP A 95 -3.87 11.76 -5.86
N ALA A 96 -3.03 12.40 -6.68
CA ALA A 96 -2.87 12.07 -8.10
C ALA A 96 -2.30 10.66 -8.28
N VAL A 97 -1.27 10.30 -7.52
CA VAL A 97 -0.67 8.96 -7.52
C VAL A 97 -1.69 7.91 -7.08
N THR A 98 -2.46 8.18 -6.03
CA THR A 98 -3.51 7.25 -5.57
C THR A 98 -4.58 7.03 -6.64
N ALA A 99 -5.04 8.08 -7.30
CA ALA A 99 -6.00 7.98 -8.40
C ALA A 99 -5.43 7.21 -9.61
N ALA A 100 -4.14 7.37 -9.87
CA ALA A 100 -3.43 6.64 -10.93
C ALA A 100 -3.37 5.13 -10.62
N LEU A 101 -3.06 4.75 -9.38
CA LEU A 101 -3.10 3.34 -8.95
C LEU A 101 -4.51 2.75 -9.03
N GLU A 102 -5.55 3.53 -8.70
CA GLU A 102 -6.93 3.09 -8.90
C GLU A 102 -7.23 2.86 -10.38
N THR A 103 -6.78 3.75 -11.28
CA THR A 103 -6.91 3.57 -12.74
C THR A 103 -6.22 2.28 -13.20
N PHE A 104 -5.03 2.00 -12.69
CA PHE A 104 -4.29 0.77 -13.00
C PHE A 104 -5.00 -0.48 -12.48
N LYS A 105 -5.58 -0.43 -11.28
CA LYS A 105 -6.43 -1.49 -10.73
C LYS A 105 -7.67 -1.71 -11.61
N GLN A 106 -8.35 -0.65 -12.03
CA GLN A 106 -9.53 -0.76 -12.89
C GLN A 106 -9.18 -1.36 -14.26
N SER A 107 -8.00 -1.09 -14.82
CA SER A 107 -7.53 -1.73 -16.04
C SER A 107 -7.38 -3.25 -15.89
N ALA A 108 -6.89 -3.71 -14.72
CA ALA A 108 -6.81 -5.13 -14.40
C ALA A 108 -8.20 -5.78 -14.28
N ILE A 109 -9.13 -5.12 -13.60
CA ILE A 109 -10.51 -5.59 -13.46
C ILE A 109 -11.14 -5.77 -14.84
N ALA A 110 -11.06 -4.74 -15.69
CA ALA A 110 -11.63 -4.78 -17.03
C ALA A 110 -11.01 -5.88 -17.91
N GLN A 111 -9.71 -6.12 -17.76
CA GLN A 111 -8.99 -7.16 -18.50
C GLN A 111 -9.57 -8.55 -18.27
N PHE A 112 -9.99 -8.88 -17.04
CA PHE A 112 -10.39 -10.23 -16.66
C PHE A 112 -11.90 -10.43 -16.53
N GLU A 113 -12.70 -9.37 -16.62
CA GLU A 113 -14.17 -9.41 -16.38
C GLU A 113 -14.91 -10.49 -17.19
N LEU A 114 -14.49 -10.73 -18.44
CA LEU A 114 -15.26 -11.56 -19.35
C LEU A 114 -14.80 -13.02 -19.45
N TYR A 115 -13.60 -13.38 -18.95
CA TYR A 115 -13.06 -14.72 -19.25
C TYR A 115 -12.25 -15.42 -18.15
N LEU A 116 -11.84 -14.73 -17.08
CA LEU A 116 -11.13 -15.33 -15.96
C LEU A 116 -11.72 -14.86 -14.61
N PRO A 117 -12.83 -15.46 -14.17
CA PRO A 117 -13.56 -15.02 -12.98
C PRO A 117 -12.71 -14.92 -11.73
N ASP A 118 -11.80 -15.88 -11.49
CA ASP A 118 -10.93 -15.88 -10.31
C ASP A 118 -9.95 -14.69 -10.34
N GLN A 119 -9.43 -14.35 -11.53
CA GLN A 119 -8.55 -13.20 -11.70
C GLN A 119 -9.31 -11.88 -11.62
N TYR A 120 -10.54 -11.84 -12.09
CA TYR A 120 -11.44 -10.71 -11.93
C TYR A 120 -11.72 -10.43 -10.45
N GLU A 121 -12.11 -11.44 -9.67
CA GLU A 121 -12.35 -11.29 -8.23
C GLU A 121 -11.04 -10.90 -7.49
N LYS A 122 -9.89 -11.47 -7.87
CA LYS A 122 -8.58 -11.07 -7.35
C LYS A 122 -8.30 -9.59 -7.60
N ALA A 123 -8.49 -9.11 -8.83
CA ALA A 123 -8.26 -7.72 -9.20
C ALA A 123 -9.19 -6.77 -8.41
N LYS A 124 -10.46 -7.11 -8.25
CA LYS A 124 -11.43 -6.34 -7.45
C LYS A 124 -11.01 -6.23 -5.99
N ALA A 125 -10.52 -7.31 -5.41
CA ALA A 125 -10.05 -7.36 -4.03
C ALA A 125 -8.74 -6.60 -3.81
N GLY A 126 -8.01 -6.20 -4.87
CA GLY A 126 -6.74 -5.50 -4.79
C GLY A 126 -6.75 -4.35 -3.79
N ARG A 127 -5.67 -4.23 -3.02
CA ARG A 127 -5.50 -3.22 -1.97
C ARG A 127 -4.73 -2.02 -2.50
N ILE A 128 -5.20 -0.82 -2.17
CA ILE A 128 -4.42 0.42 -2.31
C ILE A 128 -4.25 0.99 -0.92
N VAL A 129 -3.01 1.20 -0.51
CA VAL A 129 -2.65 1.72 0.81
C VAL A 129 -1.79 2.96 0.64
N VAL A 130 -2.08 3.99 1.43
CA VAL A 130 -1.34 5.25 1.44
C VAL A 130 -0.75 5.46 2.82
N LYS A 131 0.56 5.79 2.87
CA LYS A 131 1.28 6.10 4.11
C LYS A 131 2.23 7.27 3.85
N GLY A 132 1.89 8.44 4.37
CA GLY A 132 2.62 9.68 4.06
C GLY A 132 2.55 10.02 2.57
N ASN A 133 3.70 10.10 1.91
CA ASN A 133 3.82 10.32 0.47
C ASN A 133 4.01 9.03 -0.35
N TYR A 134 3.79 7.87 0.27
CA TYR A 134 3.87 6.57 -0.41
C TYR A 134 2.48 6.01 -0.68
N ALA A 135 2.29 5.47 -1.88
CA ALA A 135 1.10 4.74 -2.26
C ALA A 135 1.49 3.37 -2.83
N VAL A 136 0.78 2.33 -2.40
CA VAL A 136 1.05 0.95 -2.78
C VAL A 136 -0.21 0.33 -3.32
N LEU A 137 -0.13 -0.30 -4.51
CA LEU A 137 -1.16 -1.19 -5.03
C LEU A 137 -0.67 -2.63 -4.95
N VAL A 138 -1.48 -3.52 -4.39
CA VAL A 138 -1.24 -4.95 -4.38
C VAL A 138 -2.45 -5.68 -4.95
N ILE A 139 -2.27 -6.33 -6.08
CA ILE A 139 -3.16 -7.36 -6.62
C ILE A 139 -2.34 -8.63 -6.66
N ALA A 140 -2.55 -9.51 -5.70
CA ALA A 140 -1.81 -10.77 -5.56
C ALA A 140 -2.64 -11.77 -4.77
N GLY A 141 -2.14 -12.98 -4.61
CA GLY A 141 -2.78 -14.01 -3.81
C GLY A 141 -2.74 -15.36 -4.47
N ASP A 142 -2.71 -16.38 -3.64
CA ASP A 142 -2.63 -17.76 -4.09
C ASP A 142 -3.91 -18.18 -4.82
N ASN A 143 -3.78 -18.59 -6.08
CA ASN A 143 -4.91 -19.00 -6.92
C ASN A 143 -5.62 -20.26 -6.40
N GLU A 144 -4.91 -21.19 -5.75
CA GLU A 144 -5.53 -22.38 -5.16
C GLU A 144 -6.35 -22.01 -3.92
N VAL A 145 -5.86 -21.07 -3.12
CA VAL A 145 -6.63 -20.53 -1.98
C VAL A 145 -7.86 -19.81 -2.49
N ILE A 146 -7.75 -18.95 -3.51
CA ILE A 146 -8.89 -18.24 -4.12
C ILE A 146 -9.94 -19.24 -4.61
N ALA A 147 -9.53 -20.26 -5.35
CA ALA A 147 -10.44 -21.24 -5.93
C ALA A 147 -11.15 -22.12 -4.88
N ASN A 148 -10.46 -22.47 -3.78
CA ASN A 148 -10.97 -23.41 -2.78
C ASN A 148 -11.61 -22.75 -1.56
N GLN A 149 -11.17 -21.56 -1.19
CA GLN A 149 -11.52 -20.87 0.07
C GLN A 149 -12.05 -19.45 -0.13
N GLY A 150 -11.93 -18.91 -1.34
CA GLY A 150 -12.37 -17.56 -1.71
C GLY A 150 -11.27 -16.51 -1.61
N VAL A 151 -11.50 -15.40 -2.27
CA VAL A 151 -10.53 -14.31 -2.42
C VAL A 151 -10.16 -13.65 -1.08
N GLU A 152 -11.10 -13.49 -0.17
CA GLU A 152 -10.85 -12.88 1.14
C GLU A 152 -9.84 -13.68 1.99
N GLU A 153 -9.84 -15.02 1.87
CA GLU A 153 -8.86 -15.84 2.58
C GLU A 153 -7.45 -15.66 2.02
N ALA A 154 -7.32 -15.60 0.68
CA ALA A 154 -6.04 -15.33 0.04
C ALA A 154 -5.50 -13.94 0.38
N TYR A 155 -6.37 -12.94 0.54
CA TYR A 155 -5.99 -11.57 0.86
C TYR A 155 -5.55 -11.35 2.30
N LYS A 156 -5.75 -12.27 3.22
CA LYS A 156 -5.12 -12.20 4.56
C LYS A 156 -3.59 -12.18 4.49
N ALA A 157 -3.00 -12.94 3.56
CA ALA A 157 -1.56 -12.92 3.34
C ALA A 157 -1.10 -11.58 2.74
N VAL A 158 -1.90 -10.99 1.84
CA VAL A 158 -1.64 -9.66 1.27
C VAL A 158 -1.69 -8.58 2.35
N ASP A 159 -2.73 -8.59 3.18
CA ASP A 159 -2.91 -7.62 4.26
C ASP A 159 -1.74 -7.70 5.27
N SER A 160 -1.31 -8.91 5.65
CA SER A 160 -0.14 -9.11 6.51
C SER A 160 1.16 -8.61 5.85
N ALA A 161 1.35 -8.88 4.55
CA ALA A 161 2.54 -8.43 3.82
C ALA A 161 2.64 -6.91 3.72
N ILE A 162 1.49 -6.22 3.60
CA ILE A 162 1.43 -4.75 3.59
C ILE A 162 1.74 -4.17 4.98
N GLU A 163 1.29 -4.83 6.05
CA GLU A 163 1.56 -4.38 7.42
C GLU A 163 3.05 -4.52 7.80
N GLU A 164 3.75 -5.49 7.23
CA GLU A 164 5.17 -5.74 7.46
C GLU A 164 6.08 -4.81 6.63
N ALA A 165 5.60 -4.26 5.55
CA ALA A 165 6.34 -3.40 4.62
C ALA A 165 6.28 -1.92 5.02
#